data_bbc923995ca556c1c37ec7fdd340b3a5
#
_entry.id   bbc923995ca556c1c37ec7fdd340b3a5
#
_cell.length_a   1.000
_cell.length_b   1.000
_cell.length_c   1.000
_cell.angle_alpha   90.00
_cell.angle_beta   90.00
_cell.angle_gamma   90.00
#
_symmetry.space_group_name_H-M   'P 1'
#
loop_
_entity.id
_entity.type
_entity.pdbx_description
1 polymer ?
#
loop_
_entity_poly.entity_id
_entity_poly.type
_entity_poly.pdbx_seq_one_letter_code
_entity_poly.pdbx_strand_id
1 'polypeptide(L)'
;ETANLFAELPPKDCEVLTGLVTSRIEESQGRLRVELRGETPAERRTLEVDRVISMTGYRPDTSIHRELQVHLCYATEGPMKLAAALLGEDSNGDCLARKGLPGDTLSHPEPGFFSAGHKSYGRRSDFLLQTGIEQVRDIFRLVERDEDLDLYDEADSS
;
A
#
# COMPACT_ATOMS: atom_id res chain seq x y z
N GLU A 1 17.58 -7.60 -0.19
CA GLU A 1 18.17 -6.38 -0.84
C GLU A 1 18.07 -5.14 0.03
N THR A 2 16.94 -4.92 0.74
CA THR A 2 16.75 -3.75 1.61
C THR A 2 17.73 -3.70 2.81
N ALA A 3 18.17 -4.83 3.31
CA ALA A 3 19.13 -4.89 4.42
C ALA A 3 20.51 -4.34 4.05
N ASN A 4 20.91 -4.42 2.79
CA ASN A 4 22.22 -3.92 2.32
C ASN A 4 22.23 -2.40 2.10
N LEU A 5 21.06 -1.78 1.82
CA LEU A 5 20.98 -0.33 1.66
C LEU A 5 21.32 0.42 2.96
N PHE A 6 21.03 -0.21 4.11
CA PHE A 6 21.35 0.34 5.43
C PHE A 6 22.76 0.00 5.93
N ALA A 7 23.47 -0.94 5.28
CA ALA A 7 24.82 -1.28 5.63
C ALA A 7 25.85 -0.24 5.12
N GLU A 8 25.51 0.51 4.07
CA GLU A 8 26.35 1.59 3.51
C GLU A 8 25.96 2.99 3.97
N LEU A 9 24.83 3.13 4.68
CA LEU A 9 24.32 4.38 5.24
C LEU A 9 23.85 4.14 6.68
N PRO A 10 24.55 4.61 7.72
CA PRO A 10 24.09 5.88 8.26
C PRO A 10 25.14 6.95 8.08
N PRO A 11 24.72 8.20 7.76
CA PRO A 11 25.59 9.36 8.02
C PRO A 11 26.10 9.26 9.44
N LYS A 12 27.32 9.72 9.73
CA LYS A 12 27.96 9.60 11.05
C LYS A 12 27.11 10.04 12.23
N ASP A 13 26.01 10.76 11.94
CA ASP A 13 25.07 11.35 12.90
C ASP A 13 23.70 10.63 12.91
N CYS A 14 23.58 9.42 12.34
CA CYS A 14 22.34 8.66 12.30
C CYS A 14 22.50 7.33 13.04
N GLU A 15 21.58 7.03 13.95
CA GLU A 15 21.48 5.74 14.64
C GLU A 15 20.31 4.94 14.08
N VAL A 16 20.55 3.69 13.67
CA VAL A 16 19.50 2.78 13.21
C VAL A 16 19.17 1.80 14.33
N LEU A 17 17.91 1.79 14.75
CA LEU A 17 17.38 0.91 15.77
C LEU A 17 16.46 -0.12 15.10
N THR A 18 16.83 -1.39 15.15
CA THR A 18 16.05 -2.49 14.58
C THR A 18 15.41 -3.35 15.68
N GLY A 19 14.35 -4.08 15.34
CA GLY A 19 13.65 -4.97 16.27
C GLY A 19 12.84 -4.25 17.35
N LEU A 20 12.62 -2.93 17.20
CA LEU A 20 11.86 -2.12 18.15
C LEU A 20 10.59 -1.58 17.48
N VAL A 21 9.52 -1.50 18.26
CA VAL A 21 8.27 -0.83 17.90
C VAL A 21 7.99 0.34 18.83
N THR A 22 7.45 1.41 18.29
CA THR A 22 7.01 2.55 19.07
C THR A 22 5.77 2.15 19.88
N SER A 23 5.85 2.25 21.21
CA SER A 23 4.75 1.92 22.11
C SER A 23 4.01 3.15 22.62
N ARG A 24 4.70 4.29 22.71
CA ARG A 24 4.12 5.54 23.22
C ARG A 24 4.87 6.74 22.68
N ILE A 25 4.14 7.83 22.45
CA ILE A 25 4.70 9.14 22.15
C ILE A 25 3.97 10.15 23.03
N GLU A 26 4.71 10.95 23.77
CA GLU A 26 4.19 11.99 24.65
C GLU A 26 4.97 13.29 24.48
N GLU A 27 4.28 14.42 24.59
CA GLU A 27 4.93 15.70 24.70
C GLU A 27 5.42 15.90 26.14
N SER A 28 6.68 16.32 26.28
CA SER A 28 7.31 16.62 27.55
C SER A 28 8.25 17.82 27.39
N GLN A 29 7.94 18.93 28.03
CA GLN A 29 8.76 20.12 28.07
C GLN A 29 9.10 20.70 26.67
N GLY A 30 8.15 20.66 25.72
CA GLY A 30 8.33 21.14 24.36
C GLY A 30 9.12 20.18 23.45
N ARG A 31 9.44 18.98 23.92
CA ARG A 31 10.03 17.88 23.14
C ARG A 31 9.11 16.66 23.15
N LEU A 32 9.37 15.70 22.30
CA LEU A 32 8.64 14.43 22.23
C LEU A 32 9.45 13.33 22.90
N ARG A 33 8.83 12.67 23.88
CA ARG A 33 9.34 11.45 24.48
C ARG A 33 8.75 10.27 23.76
N VAL A 34 9.60 9.45 23.17
CA VAL A 34 9.22 8.26 22.38
C VAL A 34 9.69 7.02 23.14
N GLU A 35 8.74 6.18 23.52
CA GLU A 35 9.02 4.89 24.14
C GLU A 35 9.02 3.80 23.09
N LEU A 36 10.11 3.06 23.02
CA LEU A 36 10.32 1.92 22.14
C LEU A 36 10.35 0.63 22.98
N ARG A 37 9.81 -0.45 22.42
CA ARG A 37 9.86 -1.79 23.02
C ARG A 37 10.27 -2.83 21.98
N GLY A 38 11.09 -3.78 22.37
CA GLY A 38 11.42 -4.97 21.61
C GLY A 38 10.48 -6.14 21.91
N GLU A 39 10.87 -7.33 21.48
CA GLU A 39 10.11 -8.57 21.70
C GLU A 39 10.10 -8.96 23.17
N THR A 40 11.17 -8.66 23.90
CA THR A 40 11.27 -8.97 25.33
C THR A 40 10.96 -7.73 26.19
N PRO A 41 10.41 -7.89 27.41
CA PRO A 41 10.16 -6.78 28.32
C PRO A 41 11.43 -6.01 28.73
N ALA A 42 12.61 -6.61 28.60
CA ALA A 42 13.89 -5.97 28.91
C ALA A 42 14.34 -5.01 27.78
N GLU A 43 13.86 -5.21 26.56
CA GLU A 43 14.20 -4.39 25.42
C GLU A 43 13.31 -3.15 25.34
N ARG A 44 13.57 -2.22 26.25
CA ARG A 44 12.90 -0.92 26.27
C ARG A 44 13.90 0.19 26.09
N ARG A 45 13.53 1.18 25.29
CA ARG A 45 14.34 2.38 25.11
C ARG A 45 13.44 3.61 25.08
N THR A 46 13.91 4.69 25.65
CA THR A 46 13.24 5.99 25.62
C THR A 46 14.13 6.97 24.91
N LEU A 47 13.56 7.69 23.95
CA LEU A 47 14.25 8.74 23.20
C LEU A 47 13.55 10.06 23.46
N GLU A 48 14.33 11.15 23.56
CA GLU A 48 13.80 12.50 23.53
C GLU A 48 14.20 13.17 22.21
N VAL A 49 13.19 13.52 21.41
CA VAL A 49 13.37 14.05 20.07
C VAL A 49 12.54 15.30 19.86
N ASP A 50 12.95 16.14 18.93
CA ASP A 50 12.22 17.36 18.59
C ASP A 50 11.07 17.07 17.61
N ARG A 51 11.22 16.05 16.78
CA ARG A 51 10.23 15.64 15.77
C ARG A 51 10.20 14.13 15.58
N VAL A 52 9.03 13.61 15.24
CA VAL A 52 8.82 12.23 14.80
C VAL A 52 8.26 12.25 13.39
N ILE A 53 8.90 11.52 12.48
CA ILE A 53 8.41 11.31 11.11
C ILE A 53 7.98 9.85 11.02
N SER A 54 6.68 9.62 10.78
CA SER A 54 6.11 8.29 10.65
C SER A 54 6.03 7.86 9.19
N MET A 55 6.78 6.85 8.83
CA MET A 55 6.82 6.24 7.48
C MET A 55 6.40 4.76 7.55
N THR A 56 5.31 4.48 8.25
CA THR A 56 4.87 3.12 8.60
C THR A 56 4.04 2.43 7.51
N GLY A 57 3.86 3.07 6.37
CA GLY A 57 2.98 2.62 5.30
C GLY A 57 1.50 2.90 5.59
N TYR A 58 0.63 2.38 4.73
CA TYR A 58 -0.82 2.58 4.81
C TYR A 58 -1.54 1.25 5.02
N ARG A 59 -2.75 1.36 5.58
CA ARG A 59 -3.76 0.28 5.56
C ARG A 59 -5.01 0.84 4.89
N PRO A 60 -5.65 0.06 4.00
CA PRO A 60 -6.90 0.51 3.40
C PRO A 60 -8.00 0.58 4.46
N ASP A 61 -8.76 1.68 4.48
CA ASP A 61 -9.99 1.72 5.25
C ASP A 61 -11.09 1.00 4.47
N THR A 62 -11.50 -0.16 4.96
CA THR A 62 -12.50 -1.04 4.37
C THR A 62 -13.86 -0.95 5.08
N SER A 63 -14.02 -0.02 6.00
CA SER A 63 -15.23 0.10 6.84
C SER A 63 -16.50 0.30 6.02
N ILE A 64 -16.43 1.04 4.91
CA ILE A 64 -17.56 1.36 4.04
C ILE A 64 -18.20 0.15 3.35
N HIS A 65 -17.45 -0.93 3.16
CA HIS A 65 -17.91 -2.14 2.47
C HIS A 65 -17.77 -3.41 3.32
N ARG A 66 -17.68 -3.25 4.65
CA ARG A 66 -17.47 -4.38 5.57
C ARG A 66 -18.55 -5.44 5.50
N GLU A 67 -19.80 -5.06 5.14
CA GLU A 67 -20.95 -5.95 5.06
C GLU A 67 -21.10 -6.64 3.71
N LEU A 68 -20.30 -6.26 2.71
CA LEU A 68 -20.33 -6.86 1.39
C LEU A 68 -19.45 -8.12 1.34
N GLN A 69 -19.73 -8.99 0.36
CA GLN A 69 -18.93 -10.19 0.11
C GLN A 69 -17.61 -9.86 -0.61
N VAL A 70 -16.72 -9.20 0.09
CA VAL A 70 -15.43 -8.77 -0.44
C VAL A 70 -14.33 -9.72 0.03
N HIS A 71 -13.66 -10.39 -0.90
CA HIS A 71 -12.50 -11.22 -0.60
C HIS A 71 -11.22 -10.40 -0.60
N LEU A 72 -10.66 -10.19 0.59
CA LEU A 72 -9.38 -9.55 0.77
C LEU A 72 -8.28 -10.58 1.06
N CYS A 73 -7.10 -10.33 0.51
CA CYS A 73 -5.91 -11.07 0.86
C CYS A 73 -5.47 -10.72 2.29
N TYR A 74 -5.33 -11.71 3.15
CA TYR A 74 -4.94 -11.49 4.55
C TYR A 74 -3.59 -10.77 4.69
N ALA A 75 -2.62 -11.10 3.84
CA ALA A 75 -1.27 -10.55 3.92
C ALA A 75 -1.19 -9.10 3.40
N THR A 76 -1.88 -8.81 2.29
CA THR A 76 -1.79 -7.51 1.61
C THR A 76 -2.95 -6.59 1.92
N GLU A 77 -4.07 -7.11 2.44
CA GLU A 77 -5.32 -6.37 2.67
C GLU A 77 -5.93 -5.76 1.39
N GLY A 78 -5.48 -6.19 0.22
CA GLY A 78 -6.06 -5.86 -1.08
C GLY A 78 -7.00 -6.94 -1.61
N PRO A 79 -7.72 -6.69 -2.72
CA PRO A 79 -8.54 -7.69 -3.39
C PRO A 79 -7.77 -8.98 -3.66
N MET A 80 -8.35 -10.13 -3.36
CA MET A 80 -7.65 -11.42 -3.42
C MET A 80 -7.09 -11.71 -4.81
N LYS A 81 -7.88 -11.50 -5.87
CA LYS A 81 -7.45 -11.76 -7.24
C LYS A 81 -6.29 -10.86 -7.66
N LEU A 82 -6.38 -9.55 -7.37
CA LEU A 82 -5.33 -8.60 -7.70
C LEU A 82 -4.07 -8.88 -6.86
N ALA A 83 -4.23 -9.18 -5.59
CA ALA A 83 -3.10 -9.53 -4.72
C ALA A 83 -2.34 -10.76 -5.23
N ALA A 84 -3.06 -11.79 -5.68
CA ALA A 84 -2.46 -12.99 -6.26
C ALA A 84 -1.69 -12.69 -7.56
N ALA A 85 -2.27 -11.86 -8.44
CA ALA A 85 -1.62 -11.43 -9.67
C ALA A 85 -0.34 -10.63 -9.40
N LEU A 86 -0.41 -9.64 -8.51
CA LEU A 86 0.74 -8.81 -8.13
C LEU A 86 1.87 -9.62 -7.46
N LEU A 87 1.54 -10.61 -6.63
CA LEU A 87 2.54 -11.49 -6.02
C LEU A 87 3.20 -12.42 -7.05
N GLY A 88 2.47 -12.79 -8.10
CA GLY A 88 3.02 -13.58 -9.22
C GLY A 88 4.02 -12.80 -10.09
N GLU A 89 3.86 -11.48 -10.19
CA GLU A 89 4.72 -10.60 -11.01
C GLU A 89 5.98 -10.12 -10.30
N ASP A 90 6.03 -10.17 -8.97
CA ASP A 90 7.16 -9.64 -8.17
C ASP A 90 8.52 -10.29 -8.48
N SER A 91 8.57 -11.30 -9.36
CA SER A 91 9.81 -11.95 -9.80
C SER A 91 10.70 -11.09 -10.72
N ASN A 92 10.23 -10.00 -11.30
CA ASN A 92 10.95 -9.21 -12.31
C ASN A 92 11.29 -7.75 -11.94
N GLY A 93 10.91 -7.24 -10.78
CA GLY A 93 11.49 -6.02 -10.18
C GLY A 93 11.21 -4.66 -10.81
N ASP A 94 10.60 -4.57 -11.98
CA ASP A 94 10.32 -3.27 -12.63
C ASP A 94 8.85 -2.87 -12.48
N CYS A 95 8.59 -1.97 -11.54
CA CYS A 95 7.25 -1.43 -11.28
C CYS A 95 6.69 -0.61 -12.45
N LEU A 96 7.56 -0.05 -13.32
CA LEU A 96 7.17 0.78 -14.45
C LEU A 96 6.82 -0.04 -15.70
N ALA A 97 7.29 -1.29 -15.77
CA ALA A 97 7.05 -2.19 -16.90
C ALA A 97 5.79 -3.05 -16.75
N ARG A 98 5.00 -2.86 -15.69
CA ARG A 98 3.78 -3.64 -15.45
C ARG A 98 2.75 -3.32 -16.52
N LYS A 99 2.45 -4.31 -17.35
CA LYS A 99 1.27 -4.28 -18.23
C LYS A 99 0.03 -4.30 -17.37
N GLY A 100 -1.01 -3.58 -17.79
CA GLY A 100 -2.31 -3.57 -17.10
C GLY A 100 -2.78 -5.00 -16.80
N LEU A 101 -3.16 -5.23 -15.54
CA LEU A 101 -3.70 -6.51 -15.12
C LEU A 101 -5.15 -6.62 -15.63
N PRO A 102 -5.64 -7.83 -15.96
CA PRO A 102 -7.01 -8.00 -16.43
C PRO A 102 -8.00 -7.34 -15.46
N GLY A 103 -8.98 -6.60 -15.98
CA GLY A 103 -9.94 -5.85 -15.16
C GLY A 103 -10.76 -6.74 -14.22
N ASP A 104 -10.93 -8.03 -14.53
CA ASP A 104 -11.60 -9.00 -13.66
C ASP A 104 -10.87 -9.23 -12.33
N THR A 105 -9.57 -8.89 -12.25
CA THR A 105 -8.79 -8.93 -10.99
C THR A 105 -9.29 -7.93 -9.95
N LEU A 106 -10.01 -6.89 -10.38
CA LEU A 106 -10.59 -5.84 -9.53
C LEU A 106 -11.97 -6.22 -8.99
N SER A 107 -12.58 -7.30 -9.51
CA SER A 107 -13.91 -7.77 -9.14
C SER A 107 -13.89 -8.59 -7.84
N HIS A 108 -15.02 -8.58 -7.16
CA HIS A 108 -15.26 -9.35 -5.94
C HIS A 108 -16.40 -10.37 -6.14
N PRO A 109 -16.61 -11.31 -5.18
CA PRO A 109 -17.80 -12.15 -5.17
C PRO A 109 -19.11 -11.36 -5.08
N GLU A 110 -19.07 -10.16 -4.48
CA GLU A 110 -20.19 -9.23 -4.50
C GLU A 110 -20.46 -8.73 -5.92
N PRO A 111 -21.64 -9.00 -6.51
CA PRO A 111 -21.96 -8.61 -7.88
C PRO A 111 -21.92 -7.09 -8.07
N GLY A 112 -21.24 -6.62 -9.12
CA GLY A 112 -21.16 -5.20 -9.46
C GLY A 112 -20.29 -4.36 -8.51
N PHE A 113 -19.56 -5.01 -7.59
CA PHE A 113 -18.62 -4.32 -6.71
C PHE A 113 -17.19 -4.52 -7.19
N PHE A 114 -16.47 -3.41 -7.33
CA PHE A 114 -15.08 -3.36 -7.77
C PHE A 114 -14.25 -2.53 -6.80
N SER A 115 -12.98 -2.88 -6.64
CA SER A 115 -12.01 -2.07 -5.91
C SER A 115 -10.99 -1.48 -6.86
N ALA A 116 -10.92 -0.16 -6.93
CA ALA A 116 -9.96 0.58 -7.75
C ALA A 116 -9.14 1.57 -6.93
N GLY A 117 -8.10 2.12 -7.56
CA GLY A 117 -7.23 3.10 -6.97
C GLY A 117 -6.32 2.51 -5.90
N HIS A 118 -5.76 3.36 -5.06
CA HIS A 118 -4.78 2.95 -4.05
C HIS A 118 -5.30 1.83 -3.12
N LYS A 119 -6.59 1.82 -2.79
CA LYS A 119 -7.17 0.78 -1.92
C LYS A 119 -7.13 -0.61 -2.54
N SER A 120 -7.13 -0.73 -3.87
CA SER A 120 -7.00 -2.02 -4.56
C SER A 120 -5.64 -2.68 -4.35
N TYR A 121 -4.61 -1.90 -4.06
CA TYR A 121 -3.26 -2.38 -3.76
C TYR A 121 -3.08 -2.78 -2.28
N GLY A 122 -4.09 -2.54 -1.44
CA GLY A 122 -4.04 -2.88 -0.03
C GLY A 122 -2.93 -2.11 0.68
N ARG A 123 -2.00 -2.85 1.32
CA ARG A 123 -0.85 -2.30 2.05
C ARG A 123 0.37 -2.01 1.17
N ARG A 124 0.31 -2.32 -0.11
CA ARG A 124 1.43 -2.04 -1.03
C ARG A 124 1.57 -0.54 -1.27
N SER A 125 2.81 -0.07 -1.38
CA SER A 125 3.16 1.34 -1.59
C SER A 125 3.53 1.68 -3.02
N ASP A 126 3.51 0.72 -3.93
CA ASP A 126 3.94 0.83 -5.32
C ASP A 126 2.80 1.13 -6.31
N PHE A 127 1.67 1.62 -5.80
CA PHE A 127 0.55 2.11 -6.61
C PHE A 127 0.91 3.44 -7.30
N LEU A 128 0.64 3.52 -8.59
CA LEU A 128 0.80 4.72 -9.40
C LEU A 128 -0.56 5.26 -9.85
N LEU A 129 -0.66 6.58 -10.01
CA LEU A 129 -1.89 7.22 -10.49
C LEU A 129 -2.30 6.69 -11.88
N GLN A 130 -1.33 6.46 -12.76
CA GLN A 130 -1.55 5.86 -14.08
C GLN A 130 -2.26 4.51 -13.97
N THR A 131 -1.82 3.66 -13.04
CA THR A 131 -2.49 2.38 -12.77
C THR A 131 -3.95 2.57 -12.36
N GLY A 132 -4.24 3.60 -11.57
CA GLY A 132 -5.62 3.91 -11.17
C GLY A 132 -6.51 4.32 -12.33
N ILE A 133 -5.98 5.08 -13.28
CA ILE A 133 -6.66 5.48 -14.51
C ILE A 133 -6.96 4.25 -15.38
N GLU A 134 -5.99 3.35 -15.54
CA GLU A 134 -6.17 2.10 -16.28
C GLU A 134 -7.20 1.19 -15.60
N GLN A 135 -7.19 1.07 -14.28
CA GLN A 135 -8.19 0.31 -13.53
C GLN A 135 -9.61 0.82 -13.77
N VAL A 136 -9.81 2.13 -13.79
CA VAL A 136 -11.14 2.72 -14.07
C VAL A 136 -11.58 2.36 -15.49
N ARG A 137 -10.70 2.49 -16.48
CA ARG A 137 -10.98 2.11 -17.87
C ARG A 137 -11.39 0.63 -17.96
N ASP A 138 -10.64 -0.26 -17.32
CA ASP A 138 -10.90 -1.70 -17.36
C ASP A 138 -12.20 -2.08 -16.67
N ILE A 139 -12.54 -1.43 -15.56
CA ILE A 139 -13.83 -1.64 -14.88
C ILE A 139 -15.00 -1.26 -15.80
N PHE A 140 -14.92 -0.12 -16.48
CA PHE A 140 -15.99 0.28 -17.38
C PHE A 140 -16.12 -0.64 -18.59
N ARG A 141 -15.01 -1.15 -19.15
CA ARG A 141 -15.03 -2.19 -20.19
C ARG A 141 -15.78 -3.44 -19.74
N LEU A 142 -15.55 -3.87 -18.48
CA LEU A 142 -16.26 -5.01 -17.90
C LEU A 142 -17.74 -4.73 -17.69
N VAL A 143 -18.09 -3.55 -17.19
CA VAL A 143 -19.49 -3.17 -16.90
C VAL A 143 -20.30 -3.05 -18.19
N GLU A 144 -19.76 -2.39 -19.19
CA GLU A 144 -20.40 -2.18 -20.50
C GLU A 144 -20.28 -3.39 -21.42
N ARG A 145 -19.40 -4.37 -21.09
CA ARG A 145 -19.08 -5.53 -21.93
C ARG A 145 -18.55 -5.13 -23.31
N ASP A 146 -17.77 -4.08 -23.34
CA ASP A 146 -17.14 -3.52 -24.53
C ASP A 146 -15.63 -3.40 -24.26
N GLU A 147 -14.84 -4.29 -24.89
CA GLU A 147 -13.38 -4.33 -24.73
C GLU A 147 -12.68 -3.16 -25.42
N ASP A 148 -13.33 -2.53 -26.40
CA ASP A 148 -12.79 -1.41 -27.16
C ASP A 148 -13.13 -0.04 -26.54
N LEU A 149 -13.97 -0.03 -25.49
CA LEU A 149 -14.36 1.21 -24.80
C LEU A 149 -13.13 1.93 -24.23
N ASP A 150 -12.90 3.17 -24.67
CA ASP A 150 -11.94 4.08 -24.03
C ASP A 150 -12.62 5.35 -23.54
N LEU A 151 -12.72 5.48 -22.23
CA LEU A 151 -13.36 6.63 -21.57
C LEU A 151 -12.63 7.95 -21.77
N TYR A 152 -11.40 7.91 -22.26
CA TYR A 152 -10.52 9.09 -22.32
C TYR A 152 -10.25 9.57 -23.76
N ASP A 153 -10.69 8.82 -24.79
CA ASP A 153 -10.49 9.19 -26.20
C ASP A 153 -11.20 10.49 -26.61
N GLU A 154 -12.31 10.85 -25.97
CA GLU A 154 -13.03 12.09 -26.26
C GLU A 154 -12.39 13.34 -25.63
N ALA A 155 -11.54 13.18 -24.62
CA ALA A 155 -10.94 14.29 -23.88
C ALA A 155 -9.79 14.98 -24.65
N ASP A 156 -9.13 14.28 -25.57
CA ASP A 156 -8.03 14.81 -26.39
C ASP A 156 -8.51 15.53 -27.67
N SER A 157 -9.82 15.59 -27.93
CA SER A 157 -10.40 16.16 -29.14
C SER A 157 -10.93 17.60 -28.99
N SER A 158 -10.61 18.27 -27.86
CA SER A 158 -11.13 19.62 -27.54
C SER A 158 -10.03 20.65 -27.31
#